data_128f82d2ee3f08232716a1be4c03ba83
#
_entry.id   128f82d2ee3f08232716a1be4c03ba83
#
_cell.length_a   1.000
_cell.length_b   1.000
_cell.length_c   1.000
_cell.angle_alpha   90.00
_cell.angle_beta   90.00
_cell.angle_gamma   90.00
#
_symmetry.space_group_name_H-M   'P 1'
#
loop_
_entity.id
_entity.type
_entity.pdbx_description
1 polymer ?
#
loop_
_entity_poly.entity_id
_entity_poly.type
_entity_poly.pdbx_seq_one_letter_code
_entity_poly.pdbx_strand_id
1 'polypeptide(L)'
;MTKEKVLLVGDDLNSPTGFAVNGMNISWALAKDFDVHYLGVQSYQGFRVKLDLEGEEREVIQHPNIPRTPNVEWDFGQSSLPPLLDKLRPDVLLTINDIQMISHVPQVMCPDSVNIRLIDLPSKEWIPEEALKMQIEGQIRKFKERFPRDLKWIAYCPQDGDPPMKNWQNIYRMADQVVAMAKYGQKTFKEYYNMDVPYIWHGVDSNVFKPEDKPEKLQDKFVVGDINRNQPRKQPIRIIEAFAKFAKNKPDVLLHLQQDWNDRFGWPLKYFVDMYGIANKCIRPGKVGMSREEVAKVYNAWDVNMMTTGGEGFGLAFAESMMCGVPNIACDYTTSKELVDDGWPRPRGLLTKYDLHWELLNVAAVRRSLVDVDDLVDKLNYYYHKRDALEKHSENAAKWAQKNLNMNTIGDQWCKLVRDVIDRED
;
A
#
# COMPACT_ATOMS: atom_id res chain seq x y z
N MET A 1 -1.00 -33.96 10.93
CA MET A 1 -0.87 -33.56 9.52
C MET A 1 0.14 -32.41 9.46
N THR A 2 1.04 -32.44 8.51
CA THR A 2 1.96 -31.31 8.26
C THR A 2 1.12 -30.16 7.74
N LYS A 3 1.36 -28.92 8.24
CA LYS A 3 0.69 -27.73 7.72
C LYS A 3 1.09 -27.49 6.26
N GLU A 4 0.15 -27.05 5.44
CA GLU A 4 0.44 -26.55 4.09
C GLU A 4 1.42 -25.38 4.16
N LYS A 5 2.28 -25.29 3.16
CA LYS A 5 3.40 -24.35 3.14
C LYS A 5 3.10 -23.15 2.23
N VAL A 6 3.20 -21.97 2.77
CA VAL A 6 3.00 -20.71 2.03
C VAL A 6 4.30 -19.94 1.97
N LEU A 7 4.76 -19.63 0.75
CA LEU A 7 5.89 -18.74 0.51
C LEU A 7 5.39 -17.36 0.09
N LEU A 8 5.63 -16.36 0.91
CA LEU A 8 5.40 -14.95 0.55
C LEU A 8 6.65 -14.35 -0.09
N VAL A 9 6.46 -13.42 -1.02
CA VAL A 9 7.53 -12.62 -1.63
C VAL A 9 7.14 -11.14 -1.55
N GLY A 10 7.97 -10.33 -0.93
CA GLY A 10 7.75 -8.90 -0.76
C GLY A 10 8.97 -8.18 -0.22
N ASP A 11 8.82 -6.93 0.17
CA ASP A 11 9.90 -6.16 0.79
C ASP A 11 10.37 -6.83 2.09
N ASP A 12 11.64 -6.60 2.48
CA ASP A 12 12.19 -7.11 3.76
C ASP A 12 11.27 -6.71 4.92
N LEU A 13 10.90 -7.68 5.78
CA LEU A 13 9.99 -7.47 6.91
C LEU A 13 10.47 -6.39 7.90
N ASN A 14 11.77 -6.07 7.90
CA ASN A 14 12.32 -4.96 8.70
C ASN A 14 12.39 -3.63 7.95
N SER A 15 11.98 -3.59 6.68
CA SER A 15 11.99 -2.37 5.89
C SER A 15 10.84 -1.43 6.31
N PRO A 16 11.06 -0.12 6.40
CA PRO A 16 10.00 0.84 6.76
C PRO A 16 9.11 1.19 5.53
N THR A 17 8.66 0.20 4.79
CA THR A 17 7.79 0.37 3.62
C THR A 17 6.38 -0.18 3.89
N GLY A 18 5.39 0.36 3.17
CA GLY A 18 4.02 -0.14 3.25
C GLY A 18 3.89 -1.60 2.79
N PHE A 19 4.71 -2.04 1.84
CA PHE A 19 4.75 -3.45 1.40
C PHE A 19 5.33 -4.36 2.49
N ALA A 20 6.38 -3.92 3.20
CA ALA A 20 6.96 -4.68 4.31
C ALA A 20 5.96 -4.83 5.47
N VAL A 21 5.30 -3.74 5.88
CA VAL A 21 4.25 -3.78 6.92
C VAL A 21 3.12 -4.72 6.51
N ASN A 22 2.67 -4.67 5.27
CA ASN A 22 1.63 -5.54 4.78
C ASN A 22 2.09 -7.00 4.68
N GLY A 23 3.32 -7.23 4.22
CA GLY A 23 3.96 -8.56 4.22
C GLY A 23 4.04 -9.17 5.61
N MET A 24 4.43 -8.39 6.61
CA MET A 24 4.45 -8.77 8.01
C MET A 24 3.05 -9.15 8.52
N ASN A 25 2.05 -8.30 8.24
CA ASN A 25 0.67 -8.50 8.68
C ASN A 25 0.07 -9.78 8.08
N ILE A 26 0.24 -10.00 6.77
CA ILE A 26 -0.25 -11.21 6.09
C ILE A 26 0.49 -12.46 6.60
N SER A 27 1.82 -12.38 6.77
CA SER A 27 2.62 -13.48 7.30
C SER A 27 2.16 -13.89 8.69
N TRP A 28 1.94 -12.92 9.57
CA TRP A 28 1.40 -13.18 10.90
C TRP A 28 0.03 -13.87 10.83
N ALA A 29 -0.88 -13.35 9.98
CA ALA A 29 -2.21 -13.92 9.83
C ALA A 29 -2.15 -15.39 9.40
N LEU A 30 -1.39 -15.69 8.35
CA LEU A 30 -1.29 -17.03 7.78
C LEU A 30 -0.55 -18.01 8.70
N ALA A 31 0.40 -17.56 9.53
CA ALA A 31 1.15 -18.42 10.46
C ALA A 31 0.26 -19.09 11.52
N LYS A 32 -0.99 -18.65 11.69
CA LYS A 32 -2.02 -19.33 12.50
C LYS A 32 -2.26 -20.76 11.97
N ASP A 33 -2.44 -20.89 10.66
CA ASP A 33 -2.93 -22.11 10.04
C ASP A 33 -1.89 -22.81 9.15
N PHE A 34 -0.91 -22.07 8.61
CA PHE A 34 0.06 -22.51 7.61
C PHE A 34 1.50 -22.50 8.14
N ASP A 35 2.39 -23.22 7.45
CA ASP A 35 3.86 -23.12 7.62
C ASP A 35 4.35 -21.98 6.71
N VAL A 36 4.64 -20.82 7.31
CA VAL A 36 4.88 -19.57 6.58
C VAL A 36 6.37 -19.29 6.39
N HIS A 37 6.75 -19.17 5.14
CA HIS A 37 8.06 -18.72 4.69
C HIS A 37 7.92 -17.36 3.98
N TYR A 38 8.95 -16.52 4.07
CA TYR A 38 8.97 -15.20 3.47
C TYR A 38 10.29 -14.96 2.74
N LEU A 39 10.25 -14.53 1.49
CA LEU A 39 11.40 -14.05 0.75
C LEU A 39 11.44 -12.52 0.79
N GLY A 40 12.36 -11.97 1.57
CA GLY A 40 12.56 -10.51 1.70
C GLY A 40 13.44 -9.99 0.57
N VAL A 41 12.86 -9.23 -0.37
CA VAL A 41 13.51 -8.81 -1.63
C VAL A 41 14.82 -8.03 -1.41
N GLN A 42 14.88 -7.21 -0.37
CA GLN A 42 16.07 -6.41 -0.01
C GLN A 42 16.86 -7.01 1.16
N SER A 43 16.53 -8.22 1.59
CA SER A 43 17.19 -8.88 2.71
C SER A 43 18.38 -9.71 2.25
N TYR A 44 19.53 -9.48 2.84
CA TYR A 44 20.74 -10.28 2.59
C TYR A 44 20.95 -11.39 3.63
N GLN A 45 20.12 -11.48 4.64
CA GLN A 45 20.19 -12.45 5.72
C GLN A 45 18.86 -13.15 5.92
N GLY A 46 18.95 -14.47 6.19
CA GLY A 46 17.78 -15.27 6.59
C GLY A 46 17.73 -15.40 8.12
N PHE A 47 16.54 -15.27 8.68
CA PHE A 47 16.33 -15.41 10.12
C PHE A 47 14.88 -15.80 10.45
N ARG A 48 14.69 -16.31 11.67
CA ARG A 48 13.35 -16.50 12.23
C ARG A 48 12.86 -15.18 12.78
N VAL A 49 11.66 -14.77 12.36
CA VAL A 49 11.03 -13.52 12.79
C VAL A 49 9.87 -13.85 13.71
N LYS A 50 9.86 -13.24 14.88
CA LYS A 50 8.72 -13.26 15.77
C LYS A 50 7.89 -12.02 15.49
N LEU A 51 6.66 -12.23 15.09
CA LEU A 51 5.69 -11.19 14.74
C LEU A 51 4.65 -11.14 15.87
N ASP A 52 4.59 -10.02 16.57
CA ASP A 52 3.59 -9.76 17.60
C ASP A 52 2.57 -8.76 17.08
N LEU A 53 1.36 -9.23 16.81
CA LEU A 53 0.21 -8.41 16.43
C LEU A 53 -1.01 -8.87 17.23
N GLU A 54 -1.86 -7.93 17.57
CA GLU A 54 -3.07 -8.17 18.38
C GLU A 54 -2.80 -8.90 19.70
N GLY A 55 -1.55 -8.83 20.23
CA GLY A 55 -1.11 -9.50 21.44
C GLY A 55 -0.81 -10.99 21.28
N GLU A 56 -0.69 -11.47 20.05
CA GLU A 56 -0.28 -12.85 19.75
C GLU A 56 1.05 -12.88 18.99
N GLU A 57 2.05 -13.56 19.58
CA GLU A 57 3.34 -13.81 18.94
C GLU A 57 3.25 -15.04 18.02
N ARG A 58 3.65 -14.87 16.76
CA ARG A 58 3.76 -15.95 15.76
C ARG A 58 5.11 -15.89 15.08
N GLU A 59 5.66 -17.06 14.73
CA GLU A 59 6.97 -17.18 14.12
C GLU A 59 6.84 -17.44 12.62
N VAL A 60 7.66 -16.76 11.82
CA VAL A 60 7.83 -16.99 10.38
C VAL A 60 9.32 -17.09 10.03
N ILE A 61 9.64 -17.73 8.91
CA ILE A 61 11.02 -17.89 8.45
C ILE A 61 11.26 -16.95 7.27
N GLN A 62 12.05 -15.89 7.48
CA GLN A 62 12.51 -15.03 6.40
C GLN A 62 13.75 -15.61 5.73
N HIS A 63 13.73 -15.69 4.41
CA HIS A 63 14.83 -16.10 3.55
C HIS A 63 15.47 -14.86 2.90
N PRO A 64 16.79 -14.90 2.69
CA PRO A 64 17.49 -13.79 2.04
C PRO A 64 17.25 -13.83 0.54
N ASN A 65 17.24 -12.65 -0.06
CA ASN A 65 17.39 -12.47 -1.50
C ASN A 65 18.85 -12.12 -1.80
N ILE A 66 19.57 -13.04 -2.44
CA ILE A 66 20.98 -12.85 -2.80
C ILE A 66 21.07 -12.75 -4.32
N PRO A 67 21.20 -11.53 -4.88
CA PRO A 67 21.35 -11.34 -6.32
C PRO A 67 22.56 -12.10 -6.87
N ARG A 68 22.38 -12.82 -7.97
CA ARG A 68 23.49 -13.56 -8.62
C ARG A 68 24.50 -12.63 -9.29
N THR A 69 24.04 -11.45 -9.68
CA THR A 69 24.87 -10.45 -10.35
C THR A 69 25.15 -9.31 -9.40
N PRO A 70 26.41 -9.00 -9.06
CA PRO A 70 26.75 -7.80 -8.30
C PRO A 70 26.25 -6.55 -9.04
N ASN A 71 25.68 -5.59 -8.33
CA ASN A 71 25.14 -4.33 -8.83
C ASN A 71 23.74 -4.39 -9.49
N VAL A 72 22.97 -5.46 -9.37
CA VAL A 72 21.53 -5.42 -9.66
C VAL A 72 20.80 -4.92 -8.42
N GLU A 73 20.57 -3.62 -8.34
CA GLU A 73 19.87 -2.98 -7.20
C GLU A 73 18.43 -3.50 -7.02
N TRP A 74 17.84 -4.14 -8.07
CA TRP A 74 16.41 -4.45 -8.15
C TRP A 74 16.15 -5.85 -8.68
N ASP A 75 16.63 -6.88 -7.98
CA ASP A 75 16.41 -8.29 -8.36
C ASP A 75 14.96 -8.77 -8.06
N PHE A 76 14.26 -8.13 -7.10
CA PHE A 76 12.90 -8.52 -6.65
C PHE A 76 12.68 -10.03 -6.45
N GLY A 77 13.72 -10.76 -6.08
CA GLY A 77 13.65 -12.20 -5.85
C GLY A 77 13.93 -13.08 -7.07
N GLN A 78 14.17 -12.51 -8.24
CA GLN A 78 14.37 -13.26 -9.48
C GLN A 78 15.48 -14.33 -9.37
N SER A 79 16.57 -14.03 -8.67
CA SER A 79 17.69 -14.96 -8.49
C SER A 79 17.45 -15.99 -7.39
N SER A 80 16.76 -15.62 -6.34
CA SER A 80 16.62 -16.43 -5.12
C SER A 80 15.34 -17.26 -5.09
N LEU A 81 14.30 -16.85 -5.82
CA LEU A 81 13.02 -17.55 -5.82
C LEU A 81 13.11 -18.97 -6.42
N PRO A 82 13.77 -19.24 -7.59
CA PRO A 82 13.82 -20.58 -8.15
C PRO A 82 14.42 -21.61 -7.20
N PRO A 83 15.66 -21.45 -6.64
CA PRO A 83 16.21 -22.43 -5.74
C PRO A 83 15.42 -22.55 -4.42
N LEU A 84 14.71 -21.49 -4.03
CA LEU A 84 13.87 -21.53 -2.83
C LEU A 84 12.60 -22.35 -3.06
N LEU A 85 11.96 -22.22 -4.23
CA LEU A 85 10.81 -23.04 -4.64
C LEU A 85 11.19 -24.53 -4.68
N ASP A 86 12.33 -24.87 -5.28
CA ASP A 86 12.83 -26.26 -5.35
C ASP A 86 13.09 -26.85 -3.95
N LYS A 87 13.62 -26.03 -3.05
CA LYS A 87 13.94 -26.45 -1.67
C LYS A 87 12.70 -26.61 -0.80
N LEU A 88 11.80 -25.64 -0.83
CA LEU A 88 10.64 -25.57 0.06
C LEU A 88 9.46 -26.37 -0.45
N ARG A 89 9.27 -26.41 -1.77
CA ARG A 89 8.09 -26.98 -2.43
C ARG A 89 6.79 -26.46 -1.77
N PRO A 90 6.54 -25.16 -1.79
CA PRO A 90 5.35 -24.60 -1.16
C PRO A 90 4.10 -24.96 -1.95
N ASP A 91 2.96 -25.04 -1.25
CA ASP A 91 1.65 -25.23 -1.86
C ASP A 91 1.15 -23.94 -2.49
N VAL A 92 1.51 -22.80 -1.89
CA VAL A 92 1.15 -21.46 -2.39
C VAL A 92 2.35 -20.54 -2.42
N LEU A 93 2.49 -19.83 -3.54
CA LEU A 93 3.31 -18.62 -3.69
C LEU A 93 2.40 -17.40 -3.61
N LEU A 94 2.62 -16.49 -2.66
CA LEU A 94 1.91 -15.23 -2.54
C LEU A 94 2.88 -14.06 -2.77
N THR A 95 2.64 -13.26 -3.80
CA THR A 95 3.46 -12.08 -4.11
C THR A 95 2.76 -10.78 -3.71
N ILE A 96 3.50 -9.89 -3.05
CA ILE A 96 3.00 -8.61 -2.51
C ILE A 96 3.86 -7.50 -3.09
N ASN A 97 3.52 -6.98 -4.26
CA ASN A 97 4.26 -5.88 -4.90
C ASN A 97 3.51 -5.33 -6.12
N ASP A 98 4.05 -4.26 -6.70
CA ASP A 98 3.64 -3.77 -8.01
C ASP A 98 3.87 -4.85 -9.08
N ILE A 99 2.93 -4.98 -10.01
CA ILE A 99 2.95 -6.07 -11.00
C ILE A 99 4.21 -6.07 -11.86
N GLN A 100 4.77 -4.91 -12.19
CA GLN A 100 6.01 -4.82 -12.96
C GLN A 100 7.21 -5.40 -12.20
N MET A 101 7.21 -5.35 -10.88
CA MET A 101 8.29 -5.87 -10.03
C MET A 101 8.25 -7.40 -9.93
N ILE A 102 7.07 -7.99 -10.06
CA ILE A 102 6.85 -9.44 -10.01
C ILE A 102 6.62 -10.06 -11.40
N SER A 103 6.87 -9.31 -12.46
CA SER A 103 6.66 -9.77 -13.85
C SER A 103 7.50 -10.98 -14.25
N HIS A 104 8.58 -11.26 -13.52
CA HIS A 104 9.44 -12.43 -13.70
C HIS A 104 8.86 -13.72 -13.10
N VAL A 105 7.89 -13.65 -12.22
CA VAL A 105 7.34 -14.81 -11.48
C VAL A 105 6.88 -15.93 -12.42
N PRO A 106 6.12 -15.67 -13.50
CA PRO A 106 5.75 -16.71 -14.44
C PRO A 106 6.94 -17.46 -15.06
N GLN A 107 8.03 -16.75 -15.37
CA GLN A 107 9.25 -17.36 -15.93
C GLN A 107 9.98 -18.22 -14.92
N VAL A 108 9.98 -17.80 -13.64
CA VAL A 108 10.60 -18.53 -12.54
C VAL A 108 9.84 -19.82 -12.23
N MET A 109 8.51 -19.77 -12.29
CA MET A 109 7.66 -20.92 -12.01
C MET A 109 7.66 -21.94 -13.14
N CYS A 110 7.87 -21.50 -14.37
CA CYS A 110 7.88 -22.36 -15.55
C CYS A 110 9.03 -21.98 -16.50
N PRO A 111 10.30 -22.32 -16.17
CA PRO A 111 11.49 -21.88 -16.89
C PRO A 111 11.51 -22.26 -18.38
N ASP A 112 10.92 -23.41 -18.73
CA ASP A 112 10.92 -23.94 -20.10
C ASP A 112 9.84 -23.31 -20.99
N SER A 113 8.98 -22.49 -20.44
CA SER A 113 7.79 -22.08 -21.16
C SER A 113 7.94 -20.79 -21.92
N VAL A 114 8.89 -19.89 -21.60
CA VAL A 114 8.66 -18.55 -22.13
C VAL A 114 9.84 -17.60 -22.16
N ASN A 115 10.16 -17.18 -23.39
CA ASN A 115 10.56 -15.80 -23.67
C ASN A 115 9.29 -14.92 -23.76
N ILE A 116 8.50 -14.85 -22.67
CA ILE A 116 7.41 -13.89 -22.61
C ILE A 116 8.02 -12.53 -22.29
N ARG A 117 8.21 -11.71 -23.29
CA ARG A 117 8.37 -10.27 -23.10
C ARG A 117 7.00 -9.70 -22.71
N LEU A 118 6.62 -9.90 -21.45
CA LEU A 118 5.30 -9.53 -20.92
C LEU A 118 5.14 -8.01 -20.76
N ILE A 119 6.25 -7.29 -20.77
CA ILE A 119 6.32 -5.83 -20.69
C ILE A 119 7.21 -5.37 -21.85
N ASP A 120 6.73 -5.47 -23.07
CA ASP A 120 7.30 -4.67 -24.14
C ASP A 120 6.69 -3.26 -24.03
N LEU A 121 7.55 -2.26 -23.86
CA LEU A 121 7.26 -0.92 -24.34
C LEU A 121 6.73 -1.07 -25.77
N PRO A 122 5.73 -0.28 -26.19
CA PRO A 122 5.17 -0.41 -27.53
C PRO A 122 6.31 -0.53 -28.54
N SER A 123 6.44 -1.71 -29.12
CA SER A 123 7.44 -1.94 -30.16
C SER A 123 7.17 -0.92 -31.26
N LYS A 124 8.20 -0.37 -31.87
CA LYS A 124 8.04 0.54 -33.02
C LYS A 124 7.39 -0.17 -34.22
N GLU A 125 7.19 -1.48 -34.12
CA GLU A 125 6.51 -2.30 -35.13
C GLU A 125 5.02 -2.41 -34.78
N TRP A 126 4.18 -1.98 -35.68
CA TRP A 126 2.74 -2.08 -35.54
C TRP A 126 2.30 -3.55 -35.72
N ILE A 127 1.85 -4.17 -34.64
CA ILE A 127 1.23 -5.50 -34.67
C ILE A 127 -0.29 -5.29 -34.51
N PRO A 128 -1.11 -5.88 -35.39
CA PRO A 128 -2.56 -5.83 -35.26
C PRO A 128 -3.01 -6.30 -33.87
N GLU A 129 -3.93 -5.60 -33.23
CA GLU A 129 -4.39 -5.89 -31.86
C GLU A 129 -4.89 -7.34 -31.70
N GLU A 130 -5.57 -7.89 -32.73
CA GLU A 130 -6.05 -9.26 -32.71
C GLU A 130 -4.91 -10.30 -32.76
N ALA A 131 -3.86 -10.04 -33.54
CA ALA A 131 -2.70 -10.93 -33.63
C ALA A 131 -1.92 -10.94 -32.30
N LEU A 132 -1.76 -9.76 -31.68
CA LEU A 132 -1.15 -9.64 -30.35
C LEU A 132 -1.98 -10.38 -29.29
N LYS A 133 -3.29 -10.22 -29.32
CA LYS A 133 -4.21 -10.93 -28.41
C LYS A 133 -4.10 -12.45 -28.55
N MET A 134 -4.13 -12.97 -29.75
CA MET A 134 -3.97 -14.42 -30.00
C MET A 134 -2.62 -14.96 -29.53
N GLN A 135 -1.54 -14.19 -29.74
CA GLN A 135 -0.21 -14.57 -29.27
C GLN A 135 -0.15 -14.64 -27.73
N ILE A 136 -0.72 -13.64 -27.05
CA ILE A 136 -0.77 -13.57 -25.59
C ILE A 136 -1.62 -14.71 -25.01
N GLU A 137 -2.81 -14.95 -25.56
CA GLU A 137 -3.70 -16.05 -25.13
C GLU A 137 -3.02 -17.41 -25.33
N GLY A 138 -2.31 -17.59 -26.44
CA GLY A 138 -1.52 -18.80 -26.68
C GLY A 138 -0.38 -18.99 -25.67
N GLN A 139 0.27 -17.92 -25.23
CA GLN A 139 1.31 -17.96 -24.22
C GLN A 139 0.75 -18.26 -22.83
N ILE A 140 -0.35 -17.61 -22.43
CA ILE A 140 -1.03 -17.87 -21.16
C ILE A 140 -1.48 -19.33 -21.08
N ARG A 141 -2.06 -19.87 -22.17
CA ARG A 141 -2.47 -21.28 -22.23
C ARG A 141 -1.28 -22.20 -22.03
N LYS A 142 -0.17 -22.02 -22.77
CA LYS A 142 1.04 -22.83 -22.63
C LYS A 142 1.64 -22.75 -21.21
N PHE A 143 1.59 -21.58 -20.59
CA PHE A 143 2.02 -21.42 -19.20
C PHE A 143 1.16 -22.28 -18.28
N LYS A 144 -0.17 -22.17 -18.35
CA LYS A 144 -1.11 -22.93 -17.50
C LYS A 144 -1.03 -24.44 -17.72
N GLU A 145 -0.78 -24.89 -18.95
CA GLU A 145 -0.60 -26.31 -19.29
C GLU A 145 0.70 -26.90 -18.69
N ARG A 146 1.73 -26.08 -18.49
CA ARG A 146 3.05 -26.51 -18.00
C ARG A 146 3.31 -26.20 -16.54
N PHE A 147 2.45 -25.39 -15.93
CA PHE A 147 2.57 -25.00 -14.54
C PHE A 147 2.48 -26.24 -13.65
N PRO A 148 3.41 -26.43 -12.67
CA PRO A 148 3.25 -27.50 -11.71
C PRO A 148 1.90 -27.35 -11.00
N ARG A 149 1.01 -28.32 -11.16
CA ARG A 149 -0.36 -28.25 -10.56
C ARG A 149 -0.35 -28.16 -9.04
N ASP A 150 0.77 -28.55 -8.43
CA ASP A 150 0.95 -28.57 -6.99
C ASP A 150 1.31 -27.20 -6.38
N LEU A 151 1.64 -26.18 -7.19
CA LEU A 151 1.97 -24.85 -6.75
C LEU A 151 0.96 -23.83 -7.29
N LYS A 152 0.23 -23.15 -6.42
CA LYS A 152 -0.71 -22.07 -6.78
C LYS A 152 -0.07 -20.71 -6.58
N TRP A 153 -0.32 -19.76 -7.49
CA TRP A 153 0.18 -18.40 -7.39
C TRP A 153 -0.94 -17.39 -7.08
N ILE A 154 -0.83 -16.69 -5.94
CA ILE A 154 -1.67 -15.57 -5.56
C ILE A 154 -0.90 -14.28 -5.79
N ALA A 155 -1.42 -13.36 -6.61
CA ALA A 155 -0.85 -12.04 -6.86
C ALA A 155 -1.65 -10.95 -6.14
N TYR A 156 -1.07 -10.32 -5.13
CA TYR A 156 -1.66 -9.23 -4.37
C TYR A 156 -1.02 -7.91 -4.78
N CYS A 157 -1.75 -7.11 -5.57
CA CYS A 157 -1.19 -5.97 -6.27
C CYS A 157 -2.01 -4.69 -6.06
N PRO A 158 -1.36 -3.53 -5.91
CA PRO A 158 -2.02 -2.24 -5.84
C PRO A 158 -2.54 -1.81 -7.22
N GLN A 159 -3.60 -1.00 -7.21
CA GLN A 159 -4.04 -0.17 -8.32
C GLN A 159 -4.15 1.26 -7.79
N ASP A 160 -3.24 2.13 -8.17
CA ASP A 160 -3.08 3.44 -7.56
C ASP A 160 -3.20 4.61 -8.55
N GLY A 161 -3.69 4.33 -9.77
CA GLY A 161 -3.91 5.30 -10.83
C GLY A 161 -4.81 4.77 -11.94
N ASP A 162 -5.20 5.63 -12.85
CA ASP A 162 -6.18 5.36 -13.91
C ASP A 162 -5.80 6.09 -15.20
N PRO A 163 -5.80 5.44 -16.38
CA PRO A 163 -5.98 4.00 -16.59
C PRO A 163 -4.72 3.19 -16.22
N PRO A 164 -4.88 1.93 -15.82
CA PRO A 164 -3.75 1.03 -15.66
C PRO A 164 -3.22 0.61 -17.04
N MET A 165 -1.96 0.16 -17.10
CA MET A 165 -1.36 -0.30 -18.35
C MET A 165 -2.04 -1.57 -18.88
N LYS A 166 -2.53 -1.54 -20.11
CA LYS A 166 -3.31 -2.63 -20.71
C LYS A 166 -2.55 -3.96 -20.77
N ASN A 167 -1.24 -3.94 -21.01
CA ASN A 167 -0.40 -5.13 -21.11
C ASN A 167 -0.16 -5.85 -19.76
N TRP A 168 -0.38 -5.20 -18.63
CA TRP A 168 -0.23 -5.85 -17.33
C TRP A 168 -1.23 -6.99 -17.09
N GLN A 169 -2.39 -6.95 -17.79
CA GLN A 169 -3.36 -8.04 -17.73
C GLN A 169 -2.77 -9.42 -18.05
N ASN A 170 -1.72 -9.46 -18.88
CA ASN A 170 -1.10 -10.71 -19.30
C ASN A 170 -0.46 -11.45 -18.12
N ILE A 171 0.19 -10.68 -17.23
CA ILE A 171 0.82 -11.22 -16.02
C ILE A 171 -0.28 -11.63 -15.03
N TYR A 172 -1.28 -10.76 -14.81
CA TYR A 172 -2.39 -11.07 -13.91
C TYR A 172 -3.14 -12.36 -14.29
N ARG A 173 -3.35 -12.59 -15.60
CA ARG A 173 -4.03 -13.80 -16.09
C ARG A 173 -3.24 -15.10 -15.92
N MET A 174 -1.96 -15.02 -15.58
CA MET A 174 -1.13 -16.17 -15.27
C MET A 174 -1.26 -16.60 -13.81
N ALA A 175 -1.64 -15.71 -12.90
CA ALA A 175 -1.89 -16.06 -11.51
C ALA A 175 -3.17 -16.91 -11.38
N ASP A 176 -3.17 -17.86 -10.43
CA ASP A 176 -4.35 -18.65 -10.08
C ASP A 176 -5.39 -17.80 -9.37
N GLN A 177 -4.91 -16.82 -8.61
CA GLN A 177 -5.75 -15.83 -7.96
C GLN A 177 -5.06 -14.46 -7.94
N VAL A 178 -5.72 -13.46 -8.50
CA VAL A 178 -5.37 -12.05 -8.28
C VAL A 178 -6.24 -11.51 -7.15
N VAL A 179 -5.65 -10.73 -6.27
CA VAL A 179 -6.36 -10.05 -5.17
C VAL A 179 -6.05 -8.56 -5.24
N ALA A 180 -7.08 -7.74 -5.27
CA ALA A 180 -6.94 -6.29 -5.22
C ALA A 180 -6.74 -5.82 -3.76
N MET A 181 -5.99 -4.75 -3.55
CA MET A 181 -5.77 -4.18 -2.21
C MET A 181 -6.95 -3.36 -1.69
N ALA A 182 -7.91 -3.02 -2.58
CA ALA A 182 -9.06 -2.19 -2.26
C ALA A 182 -10.20 -2.40 -3.27
N LYS A 183 -11.40 -1.93 -2.97
CA LYS A 183 -12.56 -1.96 -3.89
C LYS A 183 -12.27 -1.18 -5.18
N TYR A 184 -11.53 -0.06 -5.08
CA TYR A 184 -11.08 0.68 -6.25
C TYR A 184 -10.28 -0.22 -7.21
N GLY A 185 -9.32 -0.99 -6.69
CA GLY A 185 -8.55 -1.95 -7.48
C GLY A 185 -9.44 -3.04 -8.09
N GLN A 186 -10.37 -3.61 -7.32
CA GLN A 186 -11.34 -4.59 -7.82
C GLN A 186 -12.15 -4.03 -9.00
N LYS A 187 -12.65 -2.79 -8.88
CA LYS A 187 -13.36 -2.09 -9.96
C LYS A 187 -12.46 -1.89 -11.18
N THR A 188 -11.22 -1.47 -10.99
CA THR A 188 -10.22 -1.28 -12.05
C THR A 188 -9.95 -2.58 -12.81
N PHE A 189 -9.77 -3.71 -12.09
CA PHE A 189 -9.60 -5.02 -12.72
C PHE A 189 -10.81 -5.40 -13.58
N LYS A 190 -12.02 -5.14 -13.10
CA LYS A 190 -13.24 -5.42 -13.86
C LYS A 190 -13.37 -4.55 -15.11
N GLU A 191 -13.17 -3.24 -14.97
CA GLU A 191 -13.39 -2.26 -16.04
C GLU A 191 -12.35 -2.36 -17.16
N TYR A 192 -11.06 -2.50 -16.81
CA TYR A 192 -9.97 -2.42 -17.79
C TYR A 192 -9.48 -3.78 -18.28
N TYR A 193 -9.58 -4.82 -17.43
CA TYR A 193 -9.05 -6.14 -17.76
C TYR A 193 -10.13 -7.21 -17.91
N ASN A 194 -11.40 -6.88 -17.65
CA ASN A 194 -12.52 -7.83 -17.61
C ASN A 194 -12.21 -9.03 -16.70
N MET A 195 -11.65 -8.77 -15.53
CA MET A 195 -11.32 -9.76 -14.52
C MET A 195 -12.15 -9.51 -13.26
N ASP A 196 -12.86 -10.54 -12.79
CA ASP A 196 -13.54 -10.53 -11.51
C ASP A 196 -12.57 -11.05 -10.45
N VAL A 197 -12.08 -10.15 -9.59
CA VAL A 197 -11.11 -10.46 -8.55
C VAL A 197 -11.67 -10.09 -7.18
N PRO A 198 -11.36 -10.82 -6.10
CA PRO A 198 -11.67 -10.38 -4.76
C PRO A 198 -10.78 -9.20 -4.36
N TYR A 199 -11.19 -8.48 -3.32
CA TYR A 199 -10.32 -7.52 -2.65
C TYR A 199 -10.16 -7.91 -1.18
N ILE A 200 -8.98 -7.63 -0.62
CA ILE A 200 -8.72 -7.70 0.82
C ILE A 200 -7.98 -6.42 1.20
N TRP A 201 -8.52 -5.66 2.14
CA TRP A 201 -7.88 -4.48 2.68
C TRP A 201 -6.65 -4.84 3.51
N HIS A 202 -5.79 -3.86 3.78
CA HIS A 202 -4.70 -4.05 4.75
C HIS A 202 -5.27 -4.03 6.17
N GLY A 203 -4.82 -4.98 6.99
CA GLY A 203 -5.10 -4.99 8.41
C GLY A 203 -4.21 -4.01 9.17
N VAL A 204 -4.73 -3.51 10.30
CA VAL A 204 -4.01 -2.65 11.23
C VAL A 204 -4.13 -3.26 12.62
N ASP A 205 -3.02 -3.32 13.36
CA ASP A 205 -2.96 -3.81 14.74
C ASP A 205 -3.70 -2.86 15.68
N SER A 206 -4.86 -3.29 16.16
CA SER A 206 -5.73 -2.49 17.00
C SER A 206 -5.24 -2.35 18.45
N ASN A 207 -4.27 -3.14 18.88
CA ASN A 207 -3.62 -2.98 20.17
C ASN A 207 -2.62 -1.82 20.17
N VAL A 208 -1.99 -1.56 19.02
CA VAL A 208 -1.02 -0.48 18.82
C VAL A 208 -1.71 0.80 18.36
N PHE A 209 -2.50 0.72 17.29
CA PHE A 209 -3.20 1.87 16.73
C PHE A 209 -4.60 1.98 17.33
N LYS A 210 -4.75 2.85 18.29
CA LYS A 210 -6.02 3.11 19.00
C LYS A 210 -6.06 4.56 19.46
N PRO A 211 -7.25 5.13 19.74
CA PRO A 211 -7.35 6.45 20.30
C PRO A 211 -6.68 6.52 21.68
N GLU A 212 -5.80 7.49 21.84
CA GLU A 212 -5.13 7.84 23.09
C GLU A 212 -5.21 9.36 23.30
N ASP A 213 -5.00 9.81 24.54
CA ASP A 213 -5.01 11.23 24.86
C ASP A 213 -3.90 11.98 24.12
N LYS A 214 -4.27 13.12 23.56
CA LYS A 214 -3.33 14.03 22.92
C LYS A 214 -2.30 14.53 23.95
N PRO A 215 -0.98 14.61 23.57
CA PRO A 215 0.06 15.11 24.47
C PRO A 215 -0.29 16.46 25.07
N GLU A 216 -0.10 16.64 26.39
CA GLU A 216 -0.48 17.83 27.18
C GLU A 216 -0.02 19.14 26.51
N LYS A 217 1.21 19.18 26.02
CA LYS A 217 1.78 20.36 25.34
C LYS A 217 1.08 20.76 24.02
N LEU A 218 0.20 19.91 23.51
CA LEU A 218 -0.51 20.12 22.24
C LEU A 218 -2.04 20.21 22.43
N GLN A 219 -2.56 20.08 23.65
CA GLN A 219 -4.00 20.06 23.90
C GLN A 219 -4.71 21.36 23.46
N ASP A 220 -4.04 22.52 23.61
CA ASP A 220 -4.54 23.83 23.20
C ASP A 220 -4.25 24.18 21.73
N LYS A 221 -3.65 23.26 20.96
CA LYS A 221 -3.27 23.45 19.56
C LYS A 221 -4.19 22.67 18.62
N PHE A 222 -4.39 23.19 17.43
CA PHE A 222 -4.93 22.44 16.30
C PHE A 222 -3.78 21.93 15.45
N VAL A 223 -3.54 20.62 15.50
CA VAL A 223 -2.39 20.00 14.83
C VAL A 223 -2.85 19.31 13.57
N VAL A 224 -2.34 19.78 12.44
CA VAL A 224 -2.50 19.16 11.13
C VAL A 224 -1.28 18.28 10.88
N GLY A 225 -1.50 16.99 10.61
CA GLY A 225 -0.44 16.02 10.38
C GLY A 225 -0.40 15.50 8.95
N ASP A 226 0.77 15.02 8.54
CA ASP A 226 0.97 14.17 7.37
C ASP A 226 2.13 13.22 7.64
N ILE A 227 1.92 11.92 7.41
CA ILE A 227 2.93 10.89 7.49
C ILE A 227 3.00 10.15 6.16
N ASN A 228 4.09 10.36 5.44
CA ASN A 228 4.31 9.78 4.13
C ASN A 228 5.80 9.74 3.82
N ARG A 229 6.17 8.94 2.82
CA ARG A 229 7.46 9.13 2.16
C ARG A 229 7.44 10.46 1.39
N ASN A 230 8.52 11.21 1.49
CA ASN A 230 8.70 12.47 0.75
C ASN A 230 8.86 12.17 -0.76
N GLN A 231 7.76 12.07 -1.46
CA GLN A 231 7.70 11.76 -2.89
C GLN A 231 6.78 12.73 -3.62
N PRO A 232 7.03 13.04 -4.93
CA PRO A 232 6.17 13.93 -5.72
C PRO A 232 4.69 13.53 -5.69
N ARG A 233 4.39 12.24 -5.82
CA ARG A 233 3.02 11.71 -5.78
C ARG A 233 2.27 12.04 -4.47
N LYS A 234 2.97 12.19 -3.35
CA LYS A 234 2.36 12.54 -2.05
C LYS A 234 2.07 14.03 -1.88
N GLN A 235 2.55 14.86 -2.79
CA GLN A 235 2.27 16.30 -2.90
C GLN A 235 2.51 17.11 -1.61
N PRO A 236 3.60 16.90 -0.86
CA PRO A 236 3.81 17.59 0.41
C PRO A 236 3.89 19.12 0.28
N ILE A 237 4.26 19.63 -0.89
CA ILE A 237 4.32 21.07 -1.14
C ILE A 237 2.91 21.69 -1.12
N ARG A 238 1.90 20.97 -1.62
CA ARG A 238 0.51 21.44 -1.57
C ARG A 238 -0.04 21.45 -0.14
N ILE A 239 0.42 20.52 0.72
CA ILE A 239 0.14 20.55 2.17
C ILE A 239 0.71 21.81 2.80
N ILE A 240 1.99 22.11 2.52
CA ILE A 240 2.68 23.30 3.02
C ILE A 240 1.97 24.58 2.56
N GLU A 241 1.61 24.67 1.29
CA GLU A 241 0.91 25.82 0.71
C GLU A 241 -0.48 26.02 1.35
N ALA A 242 -1.27 24.95 1.42
CA ALA A 242 -2.60 24.99 2.04
C ALA A 242 -2.53 25.39 3.51
N PHE A 243 -1.60 24.77 4.26
CA PHE A 243 -1.41 25.10 5.66
C PHE A 243 -0.97 26.55 5.85
N ALA A 244 -0.08 27.09 5.03
CA ALA A 244 0.35 28.48 5.09
C ALA A 244 -0.81 29.46 4.89
N LYS A 245 -1.71 29.18 3.93
CA LYS A 245 -2.95 29.96 3.70
C LYS A 245 -3.89 29.85 4.91
N PHE A 246 -4.12 28.63 5.41
CA PHE A 246 -4.99 28.33 6.55
C PHE A 246 -4.51 28.96 7.85
N ALA A 247 -3.20 28.95 8.10
CA ALA A 247 -2.59 29.37 9.36
C ALA A 247 -2.52 30.90 9.57
N LYS A 248 -2.94 31.69 8.57
CA LYS A 248 -3.00 33.15 8.69
C LYS A 248 -3.92 33.54 9.85
N ASN A 249 -3.40 34.39 10.75
CA ASN A 249 -4.14 34.90 11.91
C ASN A 249 -4.64 33.83 12.91
N LYS A 250 -4.06 32.63 12.91
CA LYS A 250 -4.36 31.54 13.85
C LYS A 250 -3.10 31.18 14.64
N PRO A 251 -2.93 31.65 15.88
CA PRO A 251 -1.71 31.41 16.66
C PRO A 251 -1.60 29.97 17.22
N ASP A 252 -2.71 29.26 17.26
CA ASP A 252 -2.88 27.95 17.89
C ASP A 252 -2.80 26.77 16.90
N VAL A 253 -2.41 26.98 15.64
CA VAL A 253 -2.30 25.92 14.63
C VAL A 253 -0.86 25.50 14.38
N LEU A 254 -0.64 24.20 14.23
CA LEU A 254 0.66 23.60 13.94
C LEU A 254 0.55 22.60 12.78
N LEU A 255 1.60 22.51 11.97
CA LEU A 255 1.78 21.49 10.94
C LEU A 255 2.86 20.50 11.37
N HIS A 256 2.57 19.21 11.35
CA HIS A 256 3.51 18.16 11.60
C HIS A 256 3.74 17.31 10.34
N LEU A 257 4.85 17.54 9.66
CA LEU A 257 5.26 16.73 8.51
C LEU A 257 6.21 15.61 8.97
N GLN A 258 5.67 14.43 9.25
CA GLN A 258 6.42 13.24 9.62
C GLN A 258 6.92 12.55 8.34
N GLN A 259 7.91 13.15 7.72
CA GLN A 259 8.55 12.71 6.49
C GLN A 259 10.06 12.84 6.61
N ASP A 260 10.83 12.13 5.77
CA ASP A 260 12.26 12.40 5.64
C ASP A 260 12.48 13.71 4.86
N TRP A 261 12.89 14.74 5.58
CA TRP A 261 13.16 16.07 4.98
C TRP A 261 14.46 16.09 4.17
N ASN A 262 15.29 15.06 4.30
CA ASN A 262 16.55 14.89 3.60
C ASN A 262 16.51 13.75 2.56
N ASP A 263 15.32 13.23 2.22
CA ASP A 263 15.18 12.21 1.18
C ASP A 263 15.83 12.70 -0.12
N ARG A 264 16.80 11.94 -0.61
CA ARG A 264 17.59 12.26 -1.82
C ARG A 264 16.74 12.48 -3.06
N PHE A 265 15.59 11.79 -3.15
CA PHE A 265 14.68 11.82 -4.29
C PHE A 265 13.40 12.60 -3.98
N GLY A 266 13.30 13.16 -2.78
CA GLY A 266 12.16 13.93 -2.31
C GLY A 266 12.28 15.42 -2.59
N TRP A 267 11.25 16.14 -2.14
CA TRP A 267 11.21 17.59 -2.20
C TRP A 267 12.09 18.22 -1.11
N PRO A 268 12.72 19.38 -1.34
CA PRO A 268 13.44 20.11 -0.30
C PRO A 268 12.46 20.81 0.64
N LEU A 269 11.82 20.04 1.55
CA LEU A 269 10.72 20.50 2.39
C LEU A 269 11.09 21.73 3.22
N LYS A 270 12.32 21.79 3.75
CA LYS A 270 12.79 22.96 4.50
C LYS A 270 12.69 24.24 3.69
N TYR A 271 13.13 24.19 2.41
CA TYR A 271 13.05 25.34 1.52
C TYR A 271 11.64 25.87 1.38
N PHE A 272 10.64 24.99 1.18
CA PHE A 272 9.25 25.40 1.03
C PHE A 272 8.63 25.88 2.34
N VAL A 273 8.96 25.27 3.47
CA VAL A 273 8.52 25.74 4.80
C VAL A 273 9.03 27.15 5.08
N ASP A 274 10.30 27.42 4.74
CA ASP A 274 10.89 28.77 4.90
C ASP A 274 10.28 29.77 3.90
N MET A 275 10.10 29.38 2.64
CA MET A 275 9.51 30.22 1.57
C MET A 275 8.07 30.65 1.88
N TYR A 276 7.27 29.75 2.46
CA TYR A 276 5.91 30.06 2.87
C TYR A 276 5.82 30.71 4.26
N GLY A 277 6.93 30.91 4.96
CA GLY A 277 7.02 31.63 6.25
C GLY A 277 6.36 30.90 7.42
N ILE A 278 6.27 29.59 7.39
CA ILE A 278 5.60 28.78 8.44
C ILE A 278 6.57 28.00 9.35
N ALA A 279 7.85 28.29 9.32
CA ALA A 279 8.86 27.54 10.06
C ALA A 279 8.59 27.49 11.58
N ASN A 280 8.05 28.55 12.15
CA ASN A 280 7.67 28.65 13.56
C ASN A 280 6.39 27.89 13.92
N LYS A 281 5.64 27.42 12.93
CA LYS A 281 4.40 26.63 13.08
C LYS A 281 4.59 25.19 12.62
N CYS A 282 5.80 24.79 12.23
CA CYS A 282 6.07 23.48 11.71
C CYS A 282 6.82 22.61 12.71
N ILE A 283 6.22 21.48 13.08
CA ILE A 283 6.88 20.43 13.86
C ILE A 283 7.67 19.56 12.89
N ARG A 284 8.96 19.41 13.14
CA ARG A 284 9.85 18.55 12.34
C ARG A 284 9.87 17.15 12.90
N PRO A 285 10.04 16.11 12.05
CA PRO A 285 10.23 14.76 12.53
C PRO A 285 11.53 14.69 13.36
N GLY A 286 11.47 14.04 14.51
CA GLY A 286 12.65 13.79 15.31
C GLY A 286 13.47 12.60 14.82
N LYS A 287 12.85 11.64 14.14
CA LYS A 287 13.42 10.35 13.74
C LYS A 287 12.74 9.82 12.48
N VAL A 288 13.53 9.24 11.58
CA VAL A 288 13.07 8.39 10.47
C VAL A 288 13.18 6.92 10.91
N GLY A 289 12.29 6.06 10.48
CA GLY A 289 12.28 4.65 10.88
C GLY A 289 11.76 4.45 12.31
N MET A 290 10.60 5.01 12.60
CA MET A 290 9.90 4.88 13.88
C MET A 290 9.29 3.47 14.01
N SER A 291 9.17 2.98 15.27
CA SER A 291 8.37 1.79 15.55
C SER A 291 6.87 2.09 15.35
N ARG A 292 6.04 1.05 15.28
CA ARG A 292 4.58 1.21 15.13
C ARG A 292 3.97 1.98 16.31
N GLU A 293 4.45 1.73 17.53
CA GLU A 293 4.02 2.42 18.74
C GLU A 293 4.41 3.91 18.71
N GLU A 294 5.58 4.23 18.18
CA GLU A 294 6.01 5.61 17.97
C GLU A 294 5.13 6.30 16.91
N VAL A 295 4.78 5.60 15.82
CA VAL A 295 3.87 6.11 14.78
C VAL A 295 2.47 6.34 15.33
N ALA A 296 1.93 5.42 16.14
CA ALA A 296 0.63 5.58 16.79
C ALA A 296 0.58 6.82 17.69
N LYS A 297 1.66 7.10 18.45
CA LYS A 297 1.79 8.33 19.26
C LYS A 297 1.83 9.59 18.41
N VAL A 298 2.40 9.51 17.21
CA VAL A 298 2.40 10.64 16.27
C VAL A 298 0.99 10.92 15.77
N TYR A 299 0.22 9.90 15.38
CA TYR A 299 -1.19 10.10 15.02
C TYR A 299 -1.99 10.68 16.16
N ASN A 300 -1.88 10.15 17.39
CA ASN A 300 -2.60 10.64 18.56
C ASN A 300 -2.23 12.09 18.97
N ALA A 301 -1.19 12.67 18.39
CA ALA A 301 -0.86 14.08 18.56
C ALA A 301 -1.60 15.02 17.60
N TRP A 302 -2.34 14.51 16.62
CA TRP A 302 -2.99 15.26 15.55
C TRP A 302 -4.49 15.40 15.77
N ASP A 303 -5.07 16.46 15.23
CA ASP A 303 -6.52 16.64 15.10
C ASP A 303 -7.01 16.11 13.73
N VAL A 304 -6.16 16.20 12.70
CA VAL A 304 -6.49 15.79 11.35
C VAL A 304 -5.24 15.32 10.60
N ASN A 305 -5.38 14.26 9.82
CA ASN A 305 -4.35 13.80 8.88
C ASN A 305 -4.65 14.32 7.48
N MET A 306 -3.70 15.03 6.86
CA MET A 306 -3.82 15.53 5.49
C MET A 306 -3.11 14.61 4.50
N MET A 307 -3.87 13.82 3.76
CA MET A 307 -3.36 12.88 2.75
C MET A 307 -3.64 13.39 1.33
N THR A 308 -2.75 14.22 0.83
CA THR A 308 -2.88 14.84 -0.52
C THR A 308 -2.31 13.96 -1.64
N THR A 309 -2.32 12.66 -1.46
CA THR A 309 -1.72 11.72 -2.41
C THR A 309 -2.38 11.76 -3.79
N GLY A 310 -1.57 11.64 -4.83
CA GLY A 310 -2.03 11.53 -6.22
C GLY A 310 -2.69 10.19 -6.57
N GLY A 311 -2.74 9.25 -5.63
CA GLY A 311 -3.38 7.95 -5.75
C GLY A 311 -2.75 6.93 -4.82
N GLU A 312 -3.54 5.99 -4.31
CA GLU A 312 -3.12 4.89 -3.43
C GLU A 312 -3.73 3.57 -3.88
N GLY A 313 -2.95 2.49 -3.75
CA GLY A 313 -3.47 1.13 -3.89
C GLY A 313 -4.33 0.70 -2.69
N PHE A 314 -3.97 1.17 -1.49
CA PHE A 314 -4.75 1.12 -0.27
C PHE A 314 -4.54 2.37 0.58
N GLY A 315 -3.32 2.66 1.02
CA GLY A 315 -2.99 3.81 1.87
C GLY A 315 -3.04 3.48 3.36
N LEU A 316 -2.01 2.80 3.88
CA LEU A 316 -1.90 2.43 5.30
C LEU A 316 -2.08 3.62 6.24
N ALA A 317 -1.52 4.78 5.89
CA ALA A 317 -1.63 5.99 6.70
C ALA A 317 -3.08 6.48 6.89
N PHE A 318 -4.00 6.20 5.96
CA PHE A 318 -5.43 6.42 6.18
C PHE A 318 -5.98 5.49 7.27
N ALA A 319 -5.65 4.21 7.16
CA ALA A 319 -6.15 3.18 8.06
C ALA A 319 -5.62 3.37 9.49
N GLU A 320 -4.32 3.62 9.63
CA GLU A 320 -3.64 3.84 10.90
C GLU A 320 -4.16 5.10 11.62
N SER A 321 -4.27 6.22 10.90
CA SER A 321 -4.82 7.46 11.46
C SER A 321 -6.27 7.29 11.91
N MET A 322 -7.10 6.64 11.09
CA MET A 322 -8.50 6.35 11.43
C MET A 322 -8.62 5.42 12.64
N MET A 323 -7.74 4.42 12.75
CA MET A 323 -7.70 3.51 13.89
C MET A 323 -7.38 4.27 15.20
N CYS A 324 -6.52 5.30 15.12
CA CYS A 324 -6.22 6.22 16.21
C CYS A 324 -7.31 7.30 16.43
N GLY A 325 -8.41 7.28 15.66
CA GLY A 325 -9.45 8.29 15.79
C GLY A 325 -9.10 9.63 15.14
N VAL A 326 -8.14 9.66 14.22
CA VAL A 326 -7.74 10.89 13.52
C VAL A 326 -8.37 10.86 12.11
N PRO A 327 -9.35 11.73 11.83
CA PRO A 327 -10.01 11.77 10.53
C PRO A 327 -9.06 12.31 9.45
N ASN A 328 -9.31 11.90 8.20
CA ASN A 328 -8.50 12.30 7.07
C ASN A 328 -9.16 13.41 6.27
N ILE A 329 -8.33 14.32 5.72
CA ILE A 329 -8.68 15.15 4.57
C ILE A 329 -7.87 14.63 3.38
N ALA A 330 -8.54 14.16 2.33
CA ALA A 330 -7.90 13.46 1.21
C ALA A 330 -8.54 13.80 -0.14
N CYS A 331 -7.83 13.56 -1.24
CA CYS A 331 -8.41 13.68 -2.58
C CYS A 331 -9.53 12.66 -2.78
N ASP A 332 -10.62 13.06 -3.47
CA ASP A 332 -11.70 12.14 -3.90
C ASP A 332 -11.24 11.25 -5.08
N TYR A 333 -10.12 10.55 -4.90
CA TYR A 333 -9.48 9.77 -5.96
C TYR A 333 -8.96 8.44 -5.45
N THR A 334 -9.04 7.39 -6.25
CA THR A 334 -8.65 6.00 -5.94
C THR A 334 -9.27 5.49 -4.62
N THR A 335 -8.47 4.91 -3.73
CA THR A 335 -8.93 4.31 -2.46
C THR A 335 -9.33 5.32 -1.39
N SER A 336 -8.92 6.58 -1.51
CA SER A 336 -9.27 7.60 -0.52
C SER A 336 -10.77 7.71 -0.32
N LYS A 337 -11.53 7.64 -1.42
CA LYS A 337 -12.99 7.69 -1.38
C LYS A 337 -13.60 6.61 -0.52
N GLU A 338 -13.21 5.36 -0.71
CA GLU A 338 -13.79 4.24 0.02
C GLU A 338 -13.39 4.20 1.51
N LEU A 339 -12.22 4.72 1.85
CA LEU A 339 -11.74 4.76 3.23
C LEU A 339 -12.27 5.97 3.99
N VAL A 340 -12.26 7.16 3.38
CA VAL A 340 -12.58 8.43 4.05
C VAL A 340 -14.07 8.74 4.02
N ASP A 341 -14.72 8.59 2.88
CA ASP A 341 -16.15 8.79 2.73
C ASP A 341 -16.69 8.08 1.48
N ASP A 342 -17.28 6.91 1.65
CA ASP A 342 -17.87 6.10 0.59
C ASP A 342 -19.37 6.41 0.34
N GLY A 343 -19.84 7.57 0.79
CA GLY A 343 -21.25 7.96 0.74
C GLY A 343 -22.12 7.36 1.85
N TRP A 344 -21.50 6.76 2.86
CA TRP A 344 -22.14 6.25 4.05
C TRP A 344 -22.73 7.38 4.90
N PRO A 345 -23.85 7.18 5.64
CA PRO A 345 -24.48 8.24 6.44
C PRO A 345 -23.61 8.77 7.60
N ARG A 346 -22.44 8.21 7.80
CA ARG A 346 -21.50 8.58 8.86
C ARG A 346 -20.13 8.85 8.27
N PRO A 347 -19.86 10.08 7.79
CA PRO A 347 -18.57 10.46 7.23
C PRO A 347 -17.45 10.24 8.24
N ARG A 348 -16.31 9.78 7.76
CA ARG A 348 -15.10 9.45 8.54
C ARG A 348 -13.98 10.47 8.34
N GLY A 349 -14.21 11.45 7.48
CA GLY A 349 -13.27 12.49 7.09
C GLY A 349 -13.89 13.40 6.06
N LEU A 350 -13.05 14.12 5.32
CA LEU A 350 -13.47 15.03 4.25
C LEU A 350 -12.71 14.72 2.96
N LEU A 351 -13.43 14.79 1.84
CA LEU A 351 -12.84 14.65 0.51
C LEU A 351 -12.65 16.04 -0.12
N THR A 352 -11.50 16.24 -0.79
CA THR A 352 -11.17 17.46 -1.50
C THR A 352 -11.35 17.28 -3.00
N LYS A 353 -11.64 18.40 -3.69
CA LYS A 353 -11.56 18.50 -5.13
C LYS A 353 -10.13 18.27 -5.61
N TYR A 354 -10.00 17.88 -6.86
CA TYR A 354 -8.72 17.67 -7.52
C TYR A 354 -8.84 17.86 -9.03
N ASP A 355 -7.70 18.13 -9.66
CA ASP A 355 -7.52 17.98 -11.11
C ASP A 355 -6.78 16.69 -11.42
N LEU A 356 -6.82 16.24 -12.68
CA LEU A 356 -6.07 15.09 -13.14
C LEU A 356 -4.88 15.54 -14.00
N HIS A 357 -3.72 14.92 -13.79
CA HIS A 357 -2.56 15.07 -14.65
C HIS A 357 -1.95 13.73 -15.01
N TRP A 358 -1.26 13.67 -16.15
CA TRP A 358 -0.51 12.49 -16.52
C TRP A 358 0.86 12.48 -15.84
N GLU A 359 1.19 11.37 -15.21
CA GLU A 359 2.52 11.09 -14.68
C GLU A 359 3.15 9.97 -15.51
N LEU A 360 4.37 10.21 -16.00
CA LEU A 360 5.18 9.21 -16.68
C LEU A 360 6.04 8.48 -15.63
N LEU A 361 5.73 7.22 -15.39
CA LEU A 361 6.57 6.31 -14.63
C LEU A 361 7.54 5.61 -15.60
N ASN A 362 8.62 5.01 -15.07
CA ASN A 362 9.67 4.38 -15.90
C ASN A 362 9.09 3.42 -16.97
N VAL A 363 8.03 2.70 -16.64
CA VAL A 363 7.41 1.66 -17.49
C VAL A 363 5.93 1.86 -17.72
N ALA A 364 5.35 2.97 -17.23
CA ALA A 364 3.91 3.20 -17.29
C ALA A 364 3.59 4.69 -17.35
N ALA A 365 2.45 5.03 -17.95
CA ALA A 365 1.84 6.34 -17.83
C ALA A 365 0.47 6.18 -17.16
N VAL A 366 0.25 6.92 -16.09
CA VAL A 366 -1.00 6.89 -15.31
C VAL A 366 -1.48 8.30 -15.05
N ARG A 367 -2.79 8.47 -14.87
CA ARG A 367 -3.32 9.72 -14.33
C ARG A 367 -3.21 9.72 -12.82
N ARG A 368 -2.86 10.88 -12.28
CA ARG A 368 -2.78 11.15 -10.85
C ARG A 368 -3.66 12.33 -10.51
N SER A 369 -4.21 12.33 -9.31
CA SER A 369 -4.89 13.52 -8.80
C SER A 369 -3.88 14.58 -8.38
N LEU A 370 -4.26 15.83 -8.61
CA LEU A 370 -3.58 17.03 -8.13
C LEU A 370 -4.55 17.77 -7.23
N VAL A 371 -4.32 17.77 -5.92
CA VAL A 371 -5.27 18.31 -4.95
C VAL A 371 -5.53 19.80 -5.19
N ASP A 372 -6.78 20.24 -5.08
CA ASP A 372 -7.15 21.66 -5.06
C ASP A 372 -6.75 22.26 -3.70
N VAL A 373 -5.79 23.18 -3.73
CA VAL A 373 -5.25 23.80 -2.52
C VAL A 373 -6.29 24.68 -1.81
N ASP A 374 -7.14 25.37 -2.53
CA ASP A 374 -8.12 26.26 -1.93
C ASP A 374 -9.26 25.47 -1.29
N ASP A 375 -9.73 24.39 -1.93
CA ASP A 375 -10.68 23.45 -1.30
C ASP A 375 -10.07 22.75 -0.06
N LEU A 376 -8.76 22.43 -0.10
CA LEU A 376 -8.05 21.90 1.07
C LEU A 376 -8.04 22.89 2.25
N VAL A 377 -7.83 24.18 1.97
CA VAL A 377 -7.93 25.26 2.96
C VAL A 377 -9.35 25.36 3.54
N ASP A 378 -10.39 25.24 2.69
CA ASP A 378 -11.78 25.25 3.14
C ASP A 378 -12.10 24.08 4.07
N LYS A 379 -11.59 22.87 3.78
CA LYS A 379 -11.75 21.68 4.64
C LYS A 379 -11.05 21.86 5.99
N LEU A 380 -9.84 22.45 6.00
CA LEU A 380 -9.14 22.78 7.25
C LEU A 380 -9.90 23.81 8.08
N ASN A 381 -10.41 24.88 7.43
CA ASN A 381 -11.24 25.88 8.11
C ASN A 381 -12.54 25.27 8.64
N TYR A 382 -13.16 24.36 7.91
CA TYR A 382 -14.35 23.66 8.38
C TYR A 382 -14.08 22.92 9.69
N TYR A 383 -13.05 22.09 9.78
CA TYR A 383 -12.72 21.38 11.01
C TYR A 383 -12.25 22.31 12.14
N TYR A 384 -11.50 23.36 11.81
CA TYR A 384 -11.06 24.34 12.80
C TYR A 384 -12.22 25.05 13.50
N HIS A 385 -13.29 25.39 12.75
CA HIS A 385 -14.45 26.09 13.30
C HIS A 385 -15.60 25.16 13.75
N LYS A 386 -15.65 23.92 13.28
CA LYS A 386 -16.69 22.95 13.57
C LYS A 386 -16.11 21.75 14.31
N ARG A 387 -15.73 21.99 15.58
CA ARG A 387 -15.09 20.97 16.43
C ARG A 387 -16.01 19.77 16.70
N ASP A 388 -17.30 19.98 16.83
CA ASP A 388 -18.32 18.95 16.95
C ASP A 388 -18.37 18.02 15.72
N ALA A 389 -18.19 18.56 14.52
CA ALA A 389 -18.10 17.76 13.32
C ALA A 389 -16.78 16.98 13.25
N LEU A 390 -15.67 17.59 13.66
CA LEU A 390 -14.37 16.92 13.75
C LEU A 390 -14.44 15.73 14.71
N GLU A 391 -14.95 15.91 15.92
CA GLU A 391 -15.12 14.86 16.92
C GLU A 391 -16.00 13.72 16.41
N LYS A 392 -17.13 14.04 15.79
CA LYS A 392 -18.01 13.05 15.19
C LYS A 392 -17.34 12.25 14.07
N HIS A 393 -16.55 12.89 13.20
CA HIS A 393 -15.80 12.19 12.16
C HIS A 393 -14.69 11.33 12.75
N SER A 394 -14.02 11.78 13.81
CA SER A 394 -13.05 11.04 14.59
C SER A 394 -13.63 9.74 15.14
N GLU A 395 -14.76 9.82 15.86
CA GLU A 395 -15.45 8.64 16.37
C GLU A 395 -15.88 7.67 15.27
N ASN A 396 -16.44 8.19 14.17
CA ASN A 396 -16.86 7.38 13.04
C ASN A 396 -15.67 6.67 12.40
N ALA A 397 -14.53 7.37 12.24
CA ALA A 397 -13.30 6.83 11.67
C ALA A 397 -12.77 5.68 12.53
N ALA A 398 -12.64 5.88 13.84
CA ALA A 398 -12.16 4.86 14.77
C ALA A 398 -13.08 3.63 14.77
N LYS A 399 -14.39 3.82 14.96
CA LYS A 399 -15.38 2.74 15.00
C LYS A 399 -15.39 1.92 13.71
N TRP A 400 -15.31 2.60 12.56
CA TRP A 400 -15.30 1.93 11.26
C TRP A 400 -14.00 1.17 11.04
N ALA A 401 -12.83 1.78 11.31
CA ALA A 401 -11.53 1.16 11.14
C ALA A 401 -11.38 -0.07 12.05
N GLN A 402 -11.71 0.03 13.34
CA GLN A 402 -11.67 -1.08 14.28
C GLN A 402 -12.55 -2.26 13.85
N LYS A 403 -13.70 -1.98 13.24
CA LYS A 403 -14.59 -3.04 12.76
C LYS A 403 -14.09 -3.70 11.48
N ASN A 404 -13.57 -2.91 10.53
CA ASN A 404 -13.34 -3.36 9.16
C ASN A 404 -11.87 -3.62 8.83
N LEU A 405 -10.94 -2.98 9.54
CA LEU A 405 -9.50 -3.03 9.28
C LEU A 405 -8.70 -3.69 10.42
N ASN A 406 -9.38 -4.21 11.46
CA ASN A 406 -8.73 -4.97 12.52
C ASN A 406 -7.98 -6.18 11.94
N MET A 407 -6.78 -6.42 12.46
CA MET A 407 -5.88 -7.43 11.91
C MET A 407 -6.44 -8.85 11.97
N ASN A 408 -7.22 -9.18 13.01
CA ASN A 408 -7.87 -10.49 13.10
C ASN A 408 -8.92 -10.68 11.99
N THR A 409 -9.77 -9.67 11.74
CA THR A 409 -10.78 -9.71 10.67
C THR A 409 -10.15 -9.86 9.29
N ILE A 410 -9.11 -9.10 9.01
CA ILE A 410 -8.38 -9.16 7.73
C ILE A 410 -7.59 -10.47 7.62
N GLY A 411 -6.99 -10.93 8.71
CA GLY A 411 -6.26 -12.19 8.77
C GLY A 411 -7.13 -13.40 8.47
N ASP A 412 -8.34 -13.45 9.01
CA ASP A 412 -9.30 -14.54 8.71
C ASP A 412 -9.70 -14.56 7.22
N GLN A 413 -9.81 -13.37 6.57
CA GLN A 413 -10.06 -13.32 5.12
C GLN A 413 -8.88 -13.91 4.33
N TRP A 414 -7.63 -13.63 4.74
CA TRP A 414 -6.44 -14.19 4.12
C TRP A 414 -6.35 -15.71 4.30
N CYS A 415 -6.56 -16.20 5.52
CA CYS A 415 -6.57 -17.64 5.78
C CYS A 415 -7.61 -18.37 4.94
N LYS A 416 -8.82 -17.81 4.87
CA LYS A 416 -9.90 -18.36 4.04
C LYS A 416 -9.52 -18.36 2.56
N LEU A 417 -9.02 -17.22 2.02
CA LEU A 417 -8.65 -17.12 0.60
C LEU A 417 -7.58 -18.15 0.23
N VAL A 418 -6.54 -18.30 1.06
CA VAL A 418 -5.44 -19.24 0.78
C VAL A 418 -5.97 -20.67 0.78
N ARG A 419 -6.84 -21.07 1.72
CA ARG A 419 -7.49 -22.40 1.72
C ARG A 419 -8.34 -22.58 0.46
N ASP A 420 -9.20 -21.62 0.14
CA ASP A 420 -10.07 -21.68 -1.05
C ASP A 420 -9.24 -21.85 -2.34
N VAL A 421 -8.01 -21.31 -2.39
CA VAL A 421 -7.10 -21.47 -3.55
C VAL A 421 -6.43 -22.84 -3.56
N ILE A 422 -6.02 -23.38 -2.40
CA ILE A 422 -5.42 -24.71 -2.28
C ILE A 422 -6.46 -25.78 -2.66
N ASP A 423 -7.68 -25.64 -2.17
CA ASP A 423 -8.74 -26.65 -2.33
C ASP A 423 -9.41 -26.64 -3.72
N ARG A 424 -9.05 -25.69 -4.60
CA ARG A 424 -9.55 -25.67 -5.98
C ARG A 424 -8.99 -26.84 -6.77
N GLU A 425 -9.87 -27.75 -7.17
CA GLU A 425 -9.58 -28.70 -8.24
C GLU A 425 -9.45 -27.95 -9.57
N ASP A 426 -8.44 -28.29 -10.38
CA ASP A 426 -8.17 -27.67 -11.71
C ASP A 426 -9.24 -28.06 -12.76
#